data_fefbd09d3e34460bee40e71cfb90ed65
#
_entry.id   fefbd09d3e34460bee40e71cfb90ed65
#
_cell.length_a   1.000
_cell.length_b   1.000
_cell.length_c   1.000
_cell.angle_alpha   90.00
_cell.angle_beta   90.00
_cell.angle_gamma   90.00
#
_symmetry.space_group_name_H-M   'P 1'
#
loop_
_entity.id
_entity.type
_entity.pdbx_description
1 polymer ?
#
loop_
_entity_poly.entity_id
_entity_poly.type
_entity_poly.pdbx_seq_one_letter_code
_entity_poly.pdbx_strand_id
1 'polypeptide(L)'
;MDLDWTLLRDGISWALLLGGAAFSMIGGLGLLRMPDVYTRMHAASLTDTLGAILILGGLMVQGGLTLVTLKLVLTLFFLLYTSPVATHALAAAALIDTRTALQARPDGSLAQAEVDLPEDDAITPDTGKESRS
;
A
#
# COMPACT_ATOMS: atom_id res chain seq x y z
N MET A 1 34.62 -26.24 12.39
CA MET A 1 33.19 -26.34 12.14
C MET A 1 32.46 -25.04 12.45
N ASP A 2 32.89 -24.30 13.47
CA ASP A 2 32.21 -23.05 13.84
C ASP A 2 32.46 -21.89 12.88
N LEU A 3 33.64 -21.87 12.23
CA LEU A 3 34.05 -20.83 11.30
C LEU A 3 33.19 -20.85 10.02
N ASP A 4 32.87 -22.03 9.50
CA ASP A 4 32.09 -22.19 8.29
C ASP A 4 30.63 -21.78 8.50
N TRP A 5 30.09 -22.06 9.68
CA TRP A 5 28.71 -21.66 10.04
C TRP A 5 28.59 -20.14 10.22
N THR A 6 29.57 -19.49 10.84
CA THR A 6 29.54 -18.02 11.00
C THR A 6 29.68 -17.31 9.67
N LEU A 7 30.59 -17.78 8.80
CA LEU A 7 30.74 -17.23 7.44
C LEU A 7 29.47 -17.38 6.60
N LEU A 8 28.81 -18.53 6.68
CA LEU A 8 27.55 -18.77 5.96
C LEU A 8 26.46 -17.85 6.46
N ARG A 9 26.32 -17.71 7.77
CA ARG A 9 25.34 -16.81 8.40
C ARG A 9 25.58 -15.36 8.04
N ASP A 10 26.84 -14.92 8.09
CA ASP A 10 27.21 -13.56 7.75
C ASP A 10 27.00 -13.29 6.26
N GLY A 11 27.32 -14.24 5.39
CA GLY A 11 27.06 -14.14 3.96
C GLY A 11 25.56 -13.98 3.63
N ILE A 12 24.71 -14.78 4.24
CA ILE A 12 23.26 -14.69 4.08
C ILE A 12 22.75 -13.35 4.62
N SER A 13 23.21 -12.91 5.79
CA SER A 13 22.81 -11.63 6.37
C SER A 13 23.18 -10.45 5.47
N TRP A 14 24.41 -10.43 4.95
CA TRP A 14 24.86 -9.41 4.01
C TRP A 14 24.06 -9.41 2.72
N ALA A 15 23.77 -10.58 2.16
CA ALA A 15 22.95 -10.70 0.95
C ALA A 15 21.52 -10.14 1.17
N LEU A 16 20.91 -10.45 2.31
CA LEU A 16 19.58 -9.94 2.67
C LEU A 16 19.57 -8.42 2.90
N LEU A 17 20.58 -7.89 3.58
CA LEU A 17 20.71 -6.47 3.85
C LEU A 17 20.93 -5.67 2.55
N LEU A 18 21.87 -6.11 1.71
CA LEU A 18 22.14 -5.47 0.42
C LEU A 18 20.94 -5.59 -0.52
N GLY A 19 20.30 -6.75 -0.57
CA GLY A 19 19.07 -6.96 -1.35
C GLY A 19 17.94 -6.06 -0.89
N GLY A 20 17.71 -5.95 0.41
CA GLY A 20 16.70 -5.07 1.00
C GLY A 20 16.99 -3.60 0.73
N ALA A 21 18.24 -3.16 0.88
CA ALA A 21 18.64 -1.80 0.59
C ALA A 21 18.48 -1.45 -0.89
N ALA A 22 18.93 -2.31 -1.80
CA ALA A 22 18.78 -2.13 -3.24
C ALA A 22 17.29 -2.07 -3.64
N PHE A 23 16.47 -2.96 -3.08
CA PHE A 23 15.04 -2.98 -3.34
C PHE A 23 14.35 -1.70 -2.85
N SER A 24 14.71 -1.20 -1.67
CA SER A 24 14.20 0.06 -1.13
C SER A 24 14.59 1.26 -1.99
N MET A 25 15.81 1.29 -2.50
CA MET A 25 16.28 2.35 -3.40
C MET A 25 15.55 2.32 -4.74
N ILE A 26 15.41 1.16 -5.35
CA ILE A 26 14.69 0.99 -6.63
C ILE A 26 13.21 1.37 -6.46
N GLY A 27 12.59 0.92 -5.37
CA GLY A 27 11.20 1.26 -5.07
C GLY A 27 11.00 2.75 -4.82
N GLY A 28 11.89 3.39 -4.08
CA GLY A 28 11.88 4.84 -3.85
C GLY A 28 12.03 5.64 -5.15
N LEU A 29 12.96 5.25 -6.02
CA LEU A 29 13.11 5.85 -7.35
C LEU A 29 11.89 5.60 -8.25
N GLY A 30 11.29 4.41 -8.18
CA GLY A 30 10.06 4.06 -8.88
C GLY A 30 8.89 4.97 -8.50
N LEU A 31 8.76 5.29 -7.20
CA LEU A 31 7.74 6.22 -6.70
C LEU A 31 7.84 7.63 -7.32
N LEU A 32 9.06 8.12 -7.51
CA LEU A 32 9.29 9.45 -8.09
C LEU A 32 8.97 9.51 -9.58
N ARG A 33 9.03 8.39 -10.28
CA ARG A 33 8.90 8.32 -11.74
C ARG A 33 7.51 7.91 -12.23
N MET A 34 6.64 7.41 -11.37
CA MET A 34 5.28 7.02 -11.74
C MET A 34 4.32 8.20 -11.69
N PRO A 35 3.55 8.47 -12.78
CA PRO A 35 2.60 9.58 -12.82
C PRO A 35 1.30 9.28 -12.08
N ASP A 36 0.99 8.00 -11.81
CA ASP A 36 -0.30 7.55 -11.30
C ASP A 36 -0.27 7.33 -9.77
N VAL A 37 -1.20 7.97 -9.05
CA VAL A 37 -1.26 7.92 -7.57
C VAL A 37 -1.51 6.49 -7.07
N TYR A 38 -2.37 5.72 -7.74
CA TYR A 38 -2.68 4.34 -7.33
C TYR A 38 -1.51 3.39 -7.52
N THR A 39 -0.80 3.48 -8.64
CA THR A 39 0.41 2.68 -8.89
C THR A 39 1.54 3.06 -7.95
N ARG A 40 1.66 4.35 -7.60
CA ARG A 40 2.63 4.82 -6.59
C ARG A 40 2.34 4.24 -5.20
N MET A 41 1.08 4.24 -4.77
CA MET A 41 0.69 3.68 -3.47
C MET A 41 0.94 2.17 -3.40
N HIS A 42 0.65 1.45 -4.49
CA HIS A 42 0.93 0.02 -4.57
C HIS A 42 2.43 -0.28 -4.54
N ALA A 43 3.22 0.45 -5.32
CA ALA A 43 4.67 0.32 -5.34
C ALA A 43 5.30 0.68 -3.97
N ALA A 44 4.81 1.75 -3.33
CA ALA A 44 5.24 2.13 -1.99
C ALA A 44 5.00 1.04 -0.97
N SER A 45 3.80 0.45 -0.96
CA SER A 45 3.44 -0.63 -0.03
C SER A 45 4.30 -1.88 -0.23
N LEU A 46 4.57 -2.27 -1.48
CA LEU A 46 5.45 -3.40 -1.77
C LEU A 46 6.90 -3.14 -1.34
N THR A 47 7.40 -1.94 -1.61
CA THR A 47 8.76 -1.55 -1.26
C THR A 47 8.95 -1.51 0.25
N ASP A 48 7.99 -0.94 0.96
CA ASP A 48 8.02 -0.81 2.41
C ASP A 48 7.97 -2.19 3.08
N THR A 49 7.06 -3.07 2.65
CA THR A 49 6.94 -4.41 3.23
C THR A 49 8.11 -5.33 2.86
N LEU A 50 8.45 -5.47 1.58
CA LEU A 50 9.52 -6.35 1.12
C LEU A 50 10.89 -5.84 1.54
N GLY A 51 11.15 -4.55 1.42
CA GLY A 51 12.39 -3.93 1.87
C GLY A 51 12.59 -4.12 3.38
N ALA A 52 11.56 -3.88 4.18
CA ALA A 52 11.60 -4.07 5.61
C ALA A 52 11.81 -5.55 6.01
N ILE A 53 11.10 -6.49 5.37
CA ILE A 53 11.26 -7.93 5.63
C ILE A 53 12.69 -8.37 5.34
N LEU A 54 13.28 -7.93 4.23
CA LEU A 54 14.65 -8.30 3.86
C LEU A 54 15.67 -7.71 4.82
N ILE A 55 15.55 -6.43 5.17
CA ILE A 55 16.50 -5.76 6.08
C ILE A 55 16.38 -6.32 7.50
N LEU A 56 15.17 -6.39 8.04
CA LEU A 56 14.93 -6.92 9.38
C LEU A 56 15.26 -8.40 9.46
N GLY A 57 14.94 -9.19 8.41
CA GLY A 57 15.33 -10.58 8.30
C GLY A 57 16.85 -10.78 8.31
N GLY A 58 17.59 -9.94 7.57
CA GLY A 58 19.05 -9.93 7.59
C GLY A 58 19.64 -9.63 8.98
N LEU A 59 19.07 -8.64 9.67
CA LEU A 59 19.44 -8.31 11.04
C LEU A 59 19.11 -9.43 12.04
N MET A 60 17.97 -10.12 11.85
CA MET A 60 17.59 -11.26 12.69
C MET A 60 18.57 -12.42 12.53
N VAL A 61 18.97 -12.71 11.30
CA VAL A 61 19.98 -13.75 11.01
C VAL A 61 21.29 -13.41 11.68
N GLN A 62 21.71 -12.14 11.68
CA GLN A 62 22.95 -11.69 12.28
C GLN A 62 22.89 -11.64 13.81
N GLY A 63 21.74 -11.19 14.37
CA GLY A 63 21.54 -11.07 15.80
C GLY A 63 21.39 -12.40 16.55
N GLY A 64 21.10 -13.49 15.83
CA GLY A 64 20.82 -14.79 16.44
C GLY A 64 19.53 -14.75 17.30
N LEU A 65 19.35 -15.77 18.15
CA LEU A 65 18.19 -15.84 19.07
C LEU A 65 18.46 -15.03 20.33
N THR A 66 18.39 -13.72 20.22
CA THR A 66 18.62 -12.78 21.32
C THR A 66 17.38 -11.89 21.56
N LEU A 67 17.41 -11.13 22.65
CA LEU A 67 16.39 -10.13 22.97
C LEU A 67 16.24 -9.07 21.85
N VAL A 68 17.31 -8.85 21.08
CA VAL A 68 17.29 -7.96 19.91
C VAL A 68 16.40 -8.54 18.82
N THR A 69 16.49 -9.83 18.54
CA THR A 69 15.64 -10.51 17.55
C THR A 69 14.18 -10.44 17.92
N LEU A 70 13.83 -10.59 19.20
CA LEU A 70 12.45 -10.43 19.67
C LEU A 70 11.93 -9.01 19.39
N LYS A 71 12.74 -7.98 19.61
CA LYS A 71 12.38 -6.59 19.28
C LYS A 71 12.20 -6.38 17.79
N LEU A 72 13.07 -6.97 16.96
CA LEU A 72 12.98 -6.88 15.50
C LEU A 72 11.72 -7.59 14.97
N VAL A 73 11.35 -8.75 15.53
CA VAL A 73 10.10 -9.46 15.18
C VAL A 73 8.89 -8.60 15.54
N LEU A 74 8.88 -8.00 16.71
CA LEU A 74 7.80 -7.14 17.14
C LEU A 74 7.68 -5.90 16.25
N THR A 75 8.81 -5.29 15.89
CA THR A 75 8.85 -4.16 14.96
C THR A 75 8.31 -4.54 13.58
N LEU A 76 8.74 -5.70 13.05
CA LEU A 76 8.24 -6.21 11.77
C LEU A 76 6.73 -6.47 11.81
N PHE A 77 6.24 -7.06 12.90
CA PHE A 77 4.81 -7.30 13.09
C PHE A 77 4.01 -6.00 13.08
N PHE A 78 4.47 -5.00 13.83
CA PHE A 78 3.84 -3.67 13.85
C PHE A 78 3.85 -3.01 12.47
N LEU A 79 4.95 -3.10 11.76
CA LEU A 79 5.10 -2.50 10.43
C LEU A 79 4.16 -3.16 9.43
N LEU A 80 4.08 -4.49 9.41
CA LEU A 80 3.16 -5.23 8.55
C LEU A 80 1.69 -4.97 8.89
N TYR A 81 1.37 -4.77 10.17
CA TYR A 81 0.01 -4.45 10.59
C TYR A 81 -0.39 -3.02 10.24
N THR A 82 0.54 -2.08 10.37
CA THR A 82 0.29 -0.64 10.13
C THR A 82 0.25 -0.29 8.64
N SER A 83 1.02 -0.98 7.81
CA SER A 83 1.14 -0.72 6.38
C SER A 83 -0.22 -0.73 5.63
N PRO A 84 -1.08 -1.76 5.75
CA PRO A 84 -2.37 -1.75 5.08
C PRO A 84 -3.32 -0.66 5.59
N VAL A 85 -3.27 -0.33 6.88
CA VAL A 85 -4.09 0.74 7.47
C VAL A 85 -3.70 2.10 6.90
N ALA A 86 -2.40 2.38 6.83
CA ALA A 86 -1.88 3.61 6.26
C ALA A 86 -2.24 3.75 4.76
N THR A 87 -2.16 2.67 4.00
CA THR A 87 -2.52 2.65 2.58
C THR A 87 -4.01 2.93 2.36
N HIS A 88 -4.88 2.35 3.18
CA HIS A 88 -6.32 2.63 3.13
C HIS A 88 -6.65 4.08 3.48
N ALA A 89 -6.00 4.65 4.48
CA ALA A 89 -6.20 6.05 4.86
C ALA A 89 -5.74 7.01 3.75
N LEU A 90 -4.60 6.74 3.13
CA LEU A 90 -4.09 7.52 1.99
C LEU A 90 -5.00 7.41 0.76
N ALA A 91 -5.52 6.22 0.45
CA ALA A 91 -6.45 6.01 -0.65
C ALA A 91 -7.75 6.80 -0.44
N ALA A 92 -8.29 6.77 0.77
CA ALA A 92 -9.49 7.53 1.12
C ALA A 92 -9.26 9.04 1.01
N ALA A 93 -8.11 9.55 1.49
CA ALA A 93 -7.75 10.96 1.39
C ALA A 93 -7.57 11.41 -0.07
N ALA A 94 -6.92 10.60 -0.91
CA ALA A 94 -6.73 10.89 -2.33
C ALA A 94 -8.07 10.95 -3.09
N LEU A 95 -9.03 10.09 -2.75
CA LEU A 95 -10.38 10.11 -3.32
C LEU A 95 -11.15 11.39 -2.97
N ILE A 96 -11.04 11.85 -1.72
CA ILE A 96 -11.70 13.08 -1.26
C ILE A 96 -11.12 14.29 -1.99
N ASP A 97 -9.79 14.36 -2.10
CA ASP A 97 -9.09 15.45 -2.76
C ASP A 97 -9.42 15.51 -4.26
N THR A 98 -9.46 14.37 -4.93
CA THR A 98 -9.86 14.27 -6.34
C THR A 98 -11.31 14.70 -6.53
N ARG A 99 -12.23 14.29 -5.67
CA ARG A 99 -13.64 14.73 -5.74
C ARG A 99 -13.78 16.23 -5.52
N THR A 100 -13.06 16.79 -4.56
CA THR A 100 -13.08 18.23 -4.26
C THR A 100 -12.51 19.03 -5.43
N ALA A 101 -11.40 18.59 -6.02
CA ALA A 101 -10.77 19.23 -7.17
C ALA A 101 -11.67 19.18 -8.43
N LEU A 102 -12.40 18.08 -8.60
CA LEU A 102 -13.33 17.91 -9.69
C LEU A 102 -14.59 18.77 -9.50
N GLN A 103 -15.11 18.91 -8.28
CA GLN A 103 -16.23 19.78 -7.96
C GLN A 103 -15.89 21.27 -8.09
N ALA A 104 -14.63 21.64 -7.90
CA ALA A 104 -14.13 23.01 -8.06
C ALA A 104 -13.89 23.41 -9.53
N ARG A 105 -14.11 22.51 -10.49
CA ARG A 105 -13.98 22.81 -11.91
C ARG A 105 -15.14 23.67 -12.40
N PRO A 106 -14.86 24.88 -12.96
CA PRO A 106 -15.93 25.82 -13.33
C PRO A 106 -16.76 25.38 -14.55
N ASP A 107 -16.36 24.35 -15.24
CA ASP A 107 -17.00 23.85 -16.48
C ASP A 107 -18.18 22.89 -16.25
N GLY A 108 -18.48 22.56 -14.99
CA GLY A 108 -19.61 21.70 -14.67
C GLY A 108 -19.52 20.25 -15.18
N SER A 109 -18.32 19.84 -15.67
CA SER A 109 -18.13 18.53 -16.31
C SER A 109 -18.46 17.32 -15.44
N LEU A 110 -18.57 17.52 -14.11
CA LEU A 110 -18.97 16.46 -13.19
C LEU A 110 -20.46 16.38 -12.96
N ALA A 111 -21.17 17.52 -13.03
CA ALA A 111 -22.61 17.50 -12.97
C ALA A 111 -23.19 16.68 -14.13
N GLN A 112 -22.52 16.73 -15.28
CA GLN A 112 -22.87 15.92 -16.45
C GLN A 112 -22.47 14.44 -16.30
N ALA A 113 -21.31 14.14 -15.71
CA ALA A 113 -20.90 12.76 -15.46
C ALA A 113 -21.77 12.05 -14.40
N GLU A 114 -22.33 12.80 -13.44
CA GLU A 114 -23.25 12.26 -12.43
C GLU A 114 -24.67 12.06 -12.99
N VAL A 115 -25.05 12.89 -13.97
CA VAL A 115 -26.34 12.75 -14.69
C VAL A 115 -26.27 11.62 -15.73
N ASP A 116 -25.09 11.30 -16.23
CA ASP A 116 -24.88 10.24 -17.25
C ASP A 116 -24.60 8.85 -16.62
N LEU A 117 -24.59 8.76 -15.28
CA LEU A 117 -24.73 7.46 -14.64
C LEU A 117 -26.11 6.95 -15.03
N PRO A 118 -26.23 5.75 -15.64
CA PRO A 118 -27.53 5.18 -15.89
C PRO A 118 -28.27 5.22 -14.55
N GLU A 119 -29.37 5.93 -14.51
CA GLU A 119 -30.35 5.77 -13.45
C GLU A 119 -30.68 4.27 -13.48
N ASP A 120 -29.92 3.56 -12.68
CA ASP A 120 -30.16 2.17 -12.39
C ASP A 120 -31.63 2.15 -11.99
N ASP A 121 -32.40 1.47 -12.79
CA ASP A 121 -33.84 1.41 -12.75
C ASP A 121 -34.32 1.56 -11.31
N ALA A 122 -34.46 2.81 -10.94
CA ALA A 122 -34.97 3.15 -9.64
C ALA A 122 -36.24 2.36 -9.52
N ILE A 123 -36.24 1.44 -8.62
CA ILE A 123 -37.38 0.83 -8.02
C ILE A 123 -38.44 1.93 -7.88
N THR A 124 -39.13 2.20 -8.95
CA THR A 124 -40.38 2.95 -8.88
C THR A 124 -41.33 1.99 -8.19
N PRO A 125 -41.71 2.25 -6.95
CA PRO A 125 -42.78 1.48 -6.37
C PRO A 125 -43.97 1.69 -7.32
N ASP A 126 -44.38 0.61 -7.92
CA ASP A 126 -45.60 0.52 -8.72
C ASP A 126 -46.75 1.10 -7.88
N THR A 127 -46.94 2.40 -8.01
CA THR A 127 -48.18 3.04 -7.56
C THR A 127 -49.22 2.71 -8.60
N GLY A 128 -49.84 1.54 -8.40
CA GLY A 128 -51.00 1.10 -9.15
C GLY A 128 -52.00 2.24 -9.33
N LYS A 129 -52.02 2.80 -10.52
CA LYS A 129 -53.16 3.57 -10.99
C LYS A 129 -54.26 2.55 -11.25
N GLU A 130 -55.05 2.27 -10.22
CA GLU A 130 -56.40 1.77 -10.43
C GLU A 130 -57.16 2.78 -11.28
N SER A 131 -57.38 2.40 -12.51
CA SER A 131 -58.33 3.04 -13.41
C SER A 131 -59.71 2.86 -12.85
N ARG A 132 -60.29 3.92 -12.31
CA ARG A 132 -61.74 4.03 -12.17
C ARG A 132 -62.30 4.41 -13.54
N SER A 133 -62.99 3.48 -14.15
CA SER A 133 -64.11 3.72 -15.06
C SER A 133 -65.41 3.46 -14.36
#